data_22ce64f366578b3c890d27896ddb47e7
#
_entry.id   22ce64f366578b3c890d27896ddb47e7
#
_cell.length_a   1.000
_cell.length_b   1.000
_cell.length_c   1.000
_cell.angle_alpha   90.00
_cell.angle_beta   90.00
_cell.angle_gamma   90.00
#
_symmetry.space_group_name_H-M   'P 1'
#
loop_
_entity.id
_entity.type
_entity.pdbx_description
1 polymer ?
#
loop_
_entity_poly.entity_id
_entity_poly.type
_entity_poly.pdbx_seq_one_letter_code
_entity_poly.pdbx_strand_id
1 'polypeptide(L)'
;MSRPGNLRARWEAGAHIGVGPMLDQTTHRRVVLVNQMAILALPVTLFYAIVAIGVQLLGMADLWPIAAITPPVLAGYAAVLWSNHRRRFLLARLFLAMVPAIQLSFASWVIGNGAGVHLYFFVLWTALFLLFTRGERWLSVLFAGLWISLFIWIQLAFNQPVIAMRDPAWFTDLAFFINAVGAFALLGGLVALFYQEINHTEDMLQREYQRSEELLRNILPVTVARRLKEGSQVIADSFPDATLLFADIVGFTELAGRLPPGDLVELLNKVFSRFDRIAEQEGLEKIKTIGDEYMLAGGLPLPRADHAPAVARAALHMIAAIDDLNESLDHKLALRVGMHSGEVVAGVIGSRKFSFDVWGDTVNIASRMQSQGLPGRIQVTEATHDLLADQFHLERRGTLRVRGKGRMPVWFLEGTVSPGGTSAVSA
;
A
#
# COMPACT_ATOMS: atom_id res chain seq x y z
N MET A 1 43.32 -21.17 7.61
CA MET A 1 43.16 -19.71 7.74
C MET A 1 41.65 -19.39 7.63
N SER A 2 41.01 -19.19 8.78
CA SER A 2 39.57 -18.85 8.87
C SER A 2 39.38 -17.39 8.41
N ARG A 3 38.51 -17.19 7.42
CA ARG A 3 38.07 -15.85 6.98
C ARG A 3 37.52 -15.08 8.19
N PRO A 4 37.86 -13.80 8.37
CA PRO A 4 37.27 -12.98 9.43
C PRO A 4 35.77 -12.93 9.22
N GLY A 5 35.04 -13.57 10.12
CA GLY A 5 33.58 -13.59 10.06
C GLY A 5 33.05 -12.17 10.03
N ASN A 6 32.28 -11.86 9.02
CA ASN A 6 31.73 -10.55 8.72
C ASN A 6 31.02 -10.01 9.98
N LEU A 7 31.54 -8.97 10.62
CA LEU A 7 30.99 -8.33 11.84
C LEU A 7 29.50 -8.02 11.66
N ARG A 8 29.10 -7.64 10.45
CA ARG A 8 27.71 -7.40 10.08
C ARG A 8 26.83 -8.66 10.22
N ALA A 9 27.33 -9.82 9.77
CA ALA A 9 26.59 -11.08 9.89
C ALA A 9 26.39 -11.51 11.35
N ARG A 10 27.41 -11.28 12.21
CA ARG A 10 27.30 -11.55 13.66
C ARG A 10 26.35 -10.60 14.36
N TRP A 11 26.36 -9.32 13.97
CA TRP A 11 25.41 -8.32 14.44
C TRP A 11 23.97 -8.69 14.07
N GLU A 12 23.72 -9.03 12.79
CA GLU A 12 22.42 -9.45 12.30
C GLU A 12 21.93 -10.73 13.00
N ALA A 13 22.80 -11.72 13.18
CA ALA A 13 22.46 -12.95 13.91
C ALA A 13 22.08 -12.66 15.37
N GLY A 14 22.82 -11.79 16.06
CA GLY A 14 22.51 -11.37 17.43
C GLY A 14 21.20 -10.60 17.55
N ALA A 15 20.96 -9.67 16.62
CA ALA A 15 19.74 -8.87 16.57
C ALA A 15 18.47 -9.73 16.38
N HIS A 16 18.59 -10.86 15.68
CA HIS A 16 17.47 -11.75 15.39
C HIS A 16 17.27 -12.92 16.38
N ILE A 17 17.96 -12.90 17.54
CA ILE A 17 17.75 -13.90 18.58
C ILE A 17 16.28 -13.91 19.05
N GLY A 18 15.64 -15.08 19.05
CA GLY A 18 14.25 -15.26 19.47
C GLY A 18 13.20 -14.90 18.41
N VAL A 19 13.64 -14.42 17.24
CA VAL A 19 12.74 -14.14 16.10
C VAL A 19 12.41 -15.44 15.37
N GLY A 20 11.12 -15.64 15.05
CA GLY A 20 10.62 -16.81 14.31
C GLY A 20 9.55 -16.42 13.28
N PRO A 21 9.26 -17.30 12.30
CA PRO A 21 8.37 -16.99 11.18
C PRO A 21 6.90 -16.75 11.58
N MET A 22 6.51 -17.14 12.80
CA MET A 22 5.13 -16.97 13.31
C MET A 22 4.91 -15.67 14.12
N LEU A 23 5.92 -14.80 14.25
CA LEU A 23 5.76 -13.54 14.96
C LEU A 23 5.10 -12.51 14.03
N ASP A 24 4.14 -11.76 14.58
CA ASP A 24 3.63 -10.58 13.91
C ASP A 24 4.75 -9.55 13.69
N GLN A 25 4.62 -8.76 12.64
CA GLN A 25 5.67 -7.82 12.20
C GLN A 25 6.05 -6.80 13.29
N THR A 26 5.09 -6.39 14.12
CA THR A 26 5.33 -5.44 15.21
C THR A 26 6.14 -6.05 16.33
N THR A 27 5.85 -7.27 16.76
CA THR A 27 6.62 -8.02 17.76
C THR A 27 8.01 -8.36 17.24
N HIS A 28 8.12 -8.80 15.97
CA HIS A 28 9.40 -9.08 15.31
C HIS A 28 10.34 -7.86 15.43
N ARG A 29 9.92 -6.69 14.96
CA ARG A 29 10.71 -5.45 14.99
C ARG A 29 11.16 -5.08 16.40
N ARG A 30 10.28 -5.21 17.39
CA ARG A 30 10.61 -4.91 18.80
C ARG A 30 11.63 -5.86 19.37
N VAL A 31 11.53 -7.15 19.11
CA VAL A 31 12.54 -8.12 19.58
C VAL A 31 13.89 -7.78 19.00
N VAL A 32 13.96 -7.46 17.70
CA VAL A 32 15.20 -7.01 17.05
C VAL A 32 15.76 -5.75 17.71
N LEU A 33 14.92 -4.74 17.94
CA LEU A 33 15.34 -3.49 18.59
C LEU A 33 15.87 -3.72 20.00
N VAL A 34 15.16 -4.50 20.82
CA VAL A 34 15.56 -4.86 22.19
C VAL A 34 16.91 -5.58 22.21
N ASN A 35 17.13 -6.52 21.29
CA ASN A 35 18.40 -7.22 21.14
C ASN A 35 19.53 -6.26 20.72
N GLN A 36 19.28 -5.40 19.75
CA GLN A 36 20.24 -4.39 19.30
C GLN A 36 20.66 -3.46 20.43
N MET A 37 19.70 -2.96 21.21
CA MET A 37 20.00 -2.13 22.38
C MET A 37 20.84 -2.88 23.43
N ALA A 38 20.50 -4.12 23.72
CA ALA A 38 21.27 -4.93 24.67
C ALA A 38 22.69 -5.20 24.17
N ILE A 39 22.85 -5.55 22.87
CA ILE A 39 24.17 -5.81 22.26
C ILE A 39 25.03 -4.54 22.24
N LEU A 40 24.43 -3.36 21.95
CA LEU A 40 25.14 -2.07 21.98
C LEU A 40 25.56 -1.66 23.38
N ALA A 41 24.80 -2.01 24.42
CA ALA A 41 25.12 -1.70 25.80
C ALA A 41 26.34 -2.49 26.32
N LEU A 42 26.60 -3.69 25.79
CA LEU A 42 27.74 -4.53 26.21
C LEU A 42 29.09 -3.84 26.01
N PRO A 43 29.49 -3.39 24.80
CA PRO A 43 30.79 -2.71 24.60
C PRO A 43 30.87 -1.38 25.34
N VAL A 44 29.74 -0.65 25.47
CA VAL A 44 29.72 0.60 26.26
C VAL A 44 30.02 0.34 27.74
N THR A 45 29.35 -0.66 28.32
CA THR A 45 29.59 -1.07 29.71
C THR A 45 31.05 -1.51 29.92
N LEU A 46 31.61 -2.28 28.99
CA LEU A 46 32.98 -2.76 29.06
C LEU A 46 33.98 -1.59 28.90
N PHE A 47 33.70 -0.63 28.04
CA PHE A 47 34.51 0.58 27.89
C PHE A 47 34.61 1.37 29.18
N TYR A 48 33.50 1.62 29.87
CA TYR A 48 33.50 2.32 31.16
C TYR A 48 34.27 1.53 32.26
N ALA A 49 34.17 0.21 32.24
CA ALA A 49 34.97 -0.62 33.17
C ALA A 49 36.47 -0.52 32.89
N ILE A 50 36.88 -0.53 31.62
CA ILE A 50 38.28 -0.37 31.22
C ILE A 50 38.81 1.01 31.64
N VAL A 51 38.02 2.07 31.42
CA VAL A 51 38.35 3.43 31.85
C VAL A 51 38.51 3.47 33.39
N ALA A 52 37.56 2.88 34.12
CA ALA A 52 37.65 2.84 35.60
C ALA A 52 38.91 2.12 36.09
N ILE A 53 39.26 0.98 35.50
CA ILE A 53 40.49 0.25 35.80
C ILE A 53 41.72 1.11 35.45
N GLY A 54 41.75 1.78 34.31
CA GLY A 54 42.83 2.65 33.89
C GLY A 54 43.08 3.81 34.89
N VAL A 55 42.02 4.49 35.31
CA VAL A 55 42.06 5.57 36.31
C VAL A 55 42.53 5.05 37.64
N GLN A 56 42.12 3.84 38.05
CA GLN A 56 42.57 3.14 39.24
C GLN A 56 44.10 2.86 39.19
N LEU A 57 44.58 2.30 38.07
CA LEU A 57 46.01 1.96 37.91
C LEU A 57 46.89 3.19 37.86
N LEU A 58 46.38 4.31 37.37
CA LEU A 58 47.10 5.60 37.42
C LEU A 58 47.07 6.24 38.82
N GLY A 59 46.38 5.64 39.79
CA GLY A 59 46.25 6.14 41.15
C GLY A 59 45.50 7.47 41.26
N MET A 60 44.66 7.80 40.29
CA MET A 60 43.90 9.07 40.21
C MET A 60 42.63 9.03 41.06
N ALA A 61 41.93 7.88 41.09
CA ALA A 61 40.74 7.67 41.91
C ALA A 61 40.53 6.18 42.19
N ASP A 62 39.81 5.85 43.27
CA ASP A 62 39.50 4.48 43.66
C ASP A 62 38.21 3.99 43.02
N LEU A 63 38.24 3.68 41.69
CA LEU A 63 37.09 3.30 40.90
C LEU A 63 36.84 1.79 40.83
N TRP A 64 37.49 0.96 41.68
CA TRP A 64 37.28 -0.49 41.71
C TRP A 64 35.78 -0.90 41.84
N PRO A 65 34.90 -0.14 42.56
CA PRO A 65 33.49 -0.53 42.66
C PRO A 65 32.77 -0.53 41.30
N ILE A 66 33.16 0.39 40.41
CA ILE A 66 32.59 0.43 39.03
C ILE A 66 33.03 -0.78 38.22
N ALA A 67 34.29 -1.20 38.36
CA ALA A 67 34.76 -2.43 37.73
C ALA A 67 34.04 -3.67 38.32
N ALA A 68 33.80 -3.69 39.64
CA ALA A 68 33.15 -4.80 40.33
C ALA A 68 31.68 -5.00 39.96
N ILE A 69 30.92 -3.93 39.63
CA ILE A 69 29.52 -4.07 39.19
C ILE A 69 29.40 -4.52 37.73
N THR A 70 30.48 -4.41 36.95
CA THR A 70 30.44 -4.73 35.52
C THR A 70 29.98 -6.17 35.21
N PRO A 71 30.49 -7.24 35.84
CA PRO A 71 30.04 -8.61 35.57
C PRO A 71 28.53 -8.83 35.77
N PRO A 72 27.89 -8.43 36.88
CA PRO A 72 26.45 -8.56 37.05
C PRO A 72 25.63 -7.73 36.02
N VAL A 73 26.12 -6.55 35.62
CA VAL A 73 25.48 -5.73 34.58
C VAL A 73 25.56 -6.43 33.21
N LEU A 74 26.73 -6.96 32.85
CA LEU A 74 26.86 -7.76 31.59
C LEU A 74 25.98 -9.01 31.62
N ALA A 75 25.86 -9.70 32.77
CA ALA A 75 24.94 -10.82 32.94
C ALA A 75 23.47 -10.37 32.74
N GLY A 76 23.11 -9.18 33.22
CA GLY A 76 21.80 -8.58 32.99
C GLY A 76 21.49 -8.35 31.52
N TYR A 77 22.41 -7.81 30.73
CA TYR A 77 22.24 -7.66 29.29
C TYR A 77 22.20 -9.02 28.56
N ALA A 78 23.00 -10.00 29.00
CA ALA A 78 22.90 -11.37 28.50
C ALA A 78 21.52 -12.01 28.79
N ALA A 79 20.95 -11.70 29.96
CA ALA A 79 19.59 -12.16 30.31
C ALA A 79 18.50 -11.57 29.41
N VAL A 80 18.69 -10.37 28.84
CA VAL A 80 17.80 -9.82 27.81
C VAL A 80 17.76 -10.75 26.58
N LEU A 81 18.94 -11.08 26.04
CA LEU A 81 19.08 -11.94 24.87
C LEU A 81 18.55 -13.36 25.15
N TRP A 82 18.87 -13.91 26.32
CA TRP A 82 18.38 -15.22 26.76
C TRP A 82 16.84 -15.24 26.88
N SER A 83 16.25 -14.17 27.44
CA SER A 83 14.79 -14.07 27.59
C SER A 83 14.10 -14.02 26.22
N ASN A 84 14.65 -13.27 25.27
CA ASN A 84 14.14 -13.23 23.89
C ASN A 84 14.30 -14.58 23.19
N HIS A 85 15.43 -15.27 23.36
CA HIS A 85 15.62 -16.62 22.87
C HIS A 85 14.54 -17.59 23.40
N ARG A 86 14.18 -17.46 24.67
CA ARG A 86 13.10 -18.23 25.33
C ARG A 86 11.70 -17.71 25.03
N ARG A 87 11.55 -16.74 24.11
CA ARG A 87 10.28 -16.09 23.74
C ARG A 87 9.56 -15.40 24.90
N ARG A 88 10.30 -15.01 25.96
CA ARG A 88 9.81 -14.25 27.10
C ARG A 88 10.02 -12.75 26.86
N PHE A 89 9.36 -12.20 25.83
CA PHE A 89 9.63 -10.85 25.32
C PHE A 89 9.38 -9.73 26.34
N LEU A 90 8.36 -9.85 27.18
CA LEU A 90 8.11 -8.88 28.25
C LEU A 90 9.27 -8.88 29.25
N LEU A 91 9.74 -10.07 29.67
CA LEU A 91 10.85 -10.20 30.61
C LEU A 91 12.14 -9.58 30.05
N ALA A 92 12.42 -9.79 28.77
CA ALA A 92 13.58 -9.15 28.10
C ALA A 92 13.51 -7.62 28.18
N ARG A 93 12.32 -7.04 27.94
CA ARG A 93 12.10 -5.59 28.01
C ARG A 93 12.23 -5.05 29.44
N LEU A 94 11.74 -5.80 30.41
CA LEU A 94 11.90 -5.44 31.83
C LEU A 94 13.38 -5.45 32.24
N PHE A 95 14.15 -6.46 31.83
CA PHE A 95 15.59 -6.47 32.07
C PHE A 95 16.29 -5.28 31.41
N LEU A 96 15.96 -4.99 30.15
CA LEU A 96 16.55 -3.86 29.41
C LEU A 96 16.17 -2.50 30.04
N ALA A 97 15.00 -2.38 30.65
CA ALA A 97 14.60 -1.19 31.38
C ALA A 97 15.35 -1.06 32.72
N MET A 98 15.55 -2.15 33.49
CA MET A 98 16.06 -2.11 34.84
C MET A 98 17.61 -2.08 34.91
N VAL A 99 18.29 -2.87 34.08
CA VAL A 99 19.75 -3.06 34.15
C VAL A 99 20.50 -1.74 33.97
N PRO A 100 20.26 -0.92 32.94
CA PRO A 100 20.97 0.36 32.81
C PRO A 100 20.58 1.36 33.92
N ALA A 101 19.35 1.34 34.42
CA ALA A 101 18.96 2.22 35.53
C ALA A 101 19.75 1.90 36.83
N ILE A 102 19.91 0.61 37.14
CA ILE A 102 20.72 0.16 38.28
C ILE A 102 22.20 0.56 38.07
N GLN A 103 22.72 0.33 36.87
CA GLN A 103 24.12 0.69 36.52
C GLN A 103 24.37 2.19 36.68
N LEU A 104 23.48 3.04 36.13
CA LEU A 104 23.62 4.50 36.21
C LEU A 104 23.48 5.02 37.65
N SER A 105 22.54 4.47 38.42
CA SER A 105 22.36 4.84 39.82
C SER A 105 23.60 4.50 40.65
N PHE A 106 24.15 3.30 40.48
CA PHE A 106 25.35 2.86 41.17
C PHE A 106 26.57 3.71 40.79
N ALA A 107 26.76 3.97 39.47
CA ALA A 107 27.86 4.82 39.02
C ALA A 107 27.74 6.25 39.56
N SER A 108 26.53 6.82 39.60
CA SER A 108 26.26 8.14 40.16
C SER A 108 26.51 8.18 41.69
N TRP A 109 26.23 7.09 42.40
CA TRP A 109 26.54 6.97 43.83
C TRP A 109 28.05 6.94 44.08
N VAL A 110 28.80 6.19 43.26
CA VAL A 110 30.26 6.07 43.42
C VAL A 110 30.97 7.37 43.06
N ILE A 111 30.68 7.98 41.93
CA ILE A 111 31.43 9.12 41.37
C ILE A 111 30.83 10.46 41.80
N GLY A 112 29.59 10.47 42.27
CA GLY A 112 28.83 11.67 42.53
C GLY A 112 28.06 12.18 41.26
N ASN A 113 27.11 13.06 41.48
CA ASN A 113 26.32 13.64 40.42
C ASN A 113 27.10 14.63 39.53
N GLY A 114 28.18 15.23 40.05
CA GLY A 114 29.03 16.16 39.32
C GLY A 114 29.63 15.60 38.03
N ALA A 115 29.81 14.28 37.92
CA ALA A 115 30.30 13.63 36.70
C ALA A 115 29.23 13.49 35.57
N GLY A 116 27.96 13.84 35.79
CA GLY A 116 26.92 13.86 34.76
C GLY A 116 26.39 12.51 34.31
N VAL A 117 26.78 11.37 34.98
CA VAL A 117 26.32 10.02 34.57
C VAL A 117 24.81 9.88 34.60
N HIS A 118 24.14 10.53 35.56
CA HIS A 118 22.69 10.51 35.70
C HIS A 118 21.94 11.15 34.50
N LEU A 119 22.61 11.93 33.65
CA LEU A 119 21.98 12.50 32.42
C LEU A 119 21.52 11.42 31.46
N TYR A 120 22.09 10.22 31.48
CA TYR A 120 21.63 9.11 30.65
C TYR A 120 20.22 8.62 31.01
N PHE A 121 19.63 9.02 32.14
CA PHE A 121 18.23 8.77 32.42
C PHE A 121 17.27 9.40 31.38
N PHE A 122 17.65 10.54 30.80
CA PHE A 122 16.87 11.14 29.69
C PHE A 122 16.87 10.25 28.46
N VAL A 123 18.00 9.59 28.17
CA VAL A 123 18.12 8.63 27.06
C VAL A 123 17.26 7.40 27.35
N LEU A 124 17.33 6.85 28.55
CA LEU A 124 16.52 5.71 28.96
C LEU A 124 15.03 6.04 28.90
N TRP A 125 14.62 7.22 29.38
CA TRP A 125 13.24 7.67 29.37
C TRP A 125 12.68 7.73 27.94
N THR A 126 13.43 8.26 27.00
CA THR A 126 13.05 8.29 25.58
C THR A 126 12.94 6.87 25.01
N ALA A 127 13.85 5.97 25.39
CA ALA A 127 13.83 4.57 24.92
C ALA A 127 12.58 3.79 25.39
N LEU A 128 11.94 4.14 26.52
CA LEU A 128 10.73 3.46 27.00
C LEU A 128 9.61 3.42 25.99
N PHE A 129 9.43 4.49 25.21
CA PHE A 129 8.38 4.57 24.20
C PHE A 129 8.60 3.60 23.04
N LEU A 130 9.84 3.15 22.82
CA LEU A 130 10.21 2.13 21.84
C LEU A 130 10.02 0.70 22.39
N LEU A 131 10.17 0.52 23.71
CA LEU A 131 10.21 -0.81 24.32
C LEU A 131 8.82 -1.43 24.49
N PHE A 132 7.82 -0.65 24.93
CA PHE A 132 6.52 -1.19 25.32
C PHE A 132 5.44 -1.02 24.26
N THR A 133 4.51 -2.00 24.20
CA THR A 133 3.38 -2.00 23.25
C THR A 133 2.27 -1.03 23.69
N ARG A 134 1.30 -0.78 22.78
CA ARG A 134 0.10 0.01 23.14
C ARG A 134 -0.64 -0.57 24.35
N GLY A 135 -0.74 -1.91 24.49
CA GLY A 135 -1.36 -2.58 25.63
C GLY A 135 -0.55 -2.49 26.93
N GLU A 136 0.74 -2.18 26.82
CA GLU A 136 1.69 -2.11 27.94
C GLU A 136 2.10 -0.66 28.29
N ARG A 137 1.41 0.36 27.79
CA ARG A 137 1.72 1.78 28.02
C ARG A 137 1.81 2.16 29.49
N TRP A 138 1.06 1.47 30.35
CA TRP A 138 1.12 1.66 31.78
C TRP A 138 2.52 1.36 32.36
N LEU A 139 3.24 0.38 31.79
CA LEU A 139 4.66 0.12 32.16
C LEU A 139 5.57 1.28 31.77
N SER A 140 5.37 1.87 30.57
CA SER A 140 6.14 3.06 30.18
C SER A 140 5.94 4.20 31.17
N VAL A 141 4.70 4.45 31.60
CA VAL A 141 4.37 5.49 32.58
C VAL A 141 4.97 5.16 33.96
N LEU A 142 4.87 3.90 34.39
CA LEU A 142 5.44 3.43 35.65
C LEU A 142 6.96 3.64 35.69
N PHE A 143 7.67 3.15 34.67
CA PHE A 143 9.13 3.29 34.57
C PHE A 143 9.56 4.75 34.41
N ALA A 144 8.81 5.55 33.65
CA ALA A 144 9.06 6.98 33.51
C ALA A 144 9.00 7.69 34.87
N GLY A 145 7.95 7.43 35.65
CA GLY A 145 7.83 7.96 37.01
C GLY A 145 8.94 7.50 37.93
N LEU A 146 9.28 6.20 37.87
CA LEU A 146 10.37 5.63 38.69
C LEU A 146 11.72 6.30 38.31
N TRP A 147 12.04 6.45 37.05
CA TRP A 147 13.30 7.03 36.62
C TRP A 147 13.41 8.53 36.88
N ILE A 148 12.30 9.27 36.72
CA ILE A 148 12.25 10.68 37.13
C ILE A 148 12.53 10.80 38.64
N SER A 149 11.86 9.97 39.45
CA SER A 149 12.06 9.96 40.90
C SER A 149 13.49 9.60 41.26
N LEU A 150 14.06 8.60 40.58
CA LEU A 150 15.45 8.16 40.78
C LEU A 150 16.45 9.24 40.34
N PHE A 151 16.24 9.92 39.24
CA PHE A 151 17.03 11.04 38.78
C PHE A 151 17.02 12.19 39.79
N ILE A 152 15.83 12.57 40.29
CA ILE A 152 15.71 13.63 41.32
C ILE A 152 16.41 13.20 42.60
N TRP A 153 16.23 11.94 43.04
CA TRP A 153 16.86 11.42 44.22
C TRP A 153 18.39 11.43 44.09
N ILE A 154 18.95 10.98 42.99
CA ILE A 154 20.40 11.02 42.71
C ILE A 154 20.92 12.46 42.74
N GLN A 155 20.18 13.39 42.11
CA GLN A 155 20.56 14.80 42.06
C GLN A 155 20.62 15.44 43.47
N LEU A 156 19.74 15.03 44.36
CA LEU A 156 19.67 15.59 45.73
C LEU A 156 20.59 14.87 46.71
N ALA A 157 20.74 13.55 46.59
CA ALA A 157 21.42 12.72 47.58
C ALA A 157 22.91 12.51 47.31
N PHE A 158 23.37 12.52 46.04
CA PHE A 158 24.73 12.14 45.68
C PHE A 158 25.58 13.34 45.22
N ASN A 159 25.53 14.43 46.00
CA ASN A 159 26.27 15.65 45.70
C ASN A 159 27.81 15.50 45.87
N GLN A 160 28.25 14.51 46.65
CA GLN A 160 29.65 14.22 46.88
C GLN A 160 29.98 12.80 46.41
N PRO A 161 31.12 12.56 45.77
CA PRO A 161 31.61 11.20 45.49
C PRO A 161 31.85 10.44 46.79
N VAL A 162 31.49 9.14 46.79
CA VAL A 162 31.81 8.25 47.92
C VAL A 162 33.31 7.90 47.96
N ILE A 163 33.95 7.96 46.81
CA ILE A 163 35.38 7.65 46.65
C ILE A 163 36.27 8.90 46.74
N ALA A 164 37.43 8.74 47.34
CA ALA A 164 38.45 9.81 47.39
C ALA A 164 39.10 9.98 46.00
N MET A 165 39.10 11.19 45.47
CA MET A 165 39.85 11.57 44.28
C MET A 165 41.03 12.46 44.64
N ARG A 166 42.21 12.26 44.02
CA ARG A 166 43.42 13.06 44.30
C ARG A 166 43.34 14.47 43.73
N ASP A 167 42.73 14.64 42.57
CA ASP A 167 42.50 15.94 41.97
C ASP A 167 41.07 15.94 41.33
N PRO A 168 40.05 16.19 42.15
CA PRO A 168 38.66 15.90 41.77
C PRO A 168 38.10 16.87 40.76
N ALA A 169 38.55 18.12 40.71
CA ALA A 169 37.84 19.16 39.93
C ALA A 169 37.95 18.93 38.42
N TRP A 170 39.13 18.87 37.85
CA TRP A 170 39.31 18.71 36.41
C TRP A 170 38.77 17.39 35.88
N PHE A 171 38.90 16.29 36.67
CA PHE A 171 38.38 14.97 36.29
C PHE A 171 36.85 14.96 36.25
N THR A 172 36.22 15.58 37.25
CA THR A 172 34.76 15.67 37.32
C THR A 172 34.20 16.51 36.20
N ASP A 173 34.85 17.65 35.90
CA ASP A 173 34.42 18.53 34.79
C ASP A 173 34.57 17.85 33.42
N LEU A 174 35.70 17.15 33.20
CA LEU A 174 35.93 16.38 31.98
C LEU A 174 34.90 15.24 31.86
N ALA A 175 34.66 14.50 32.94
CA ALA A 175 33.69 13.42 32.99
C ALA A 175 32.27 13.94 32.71
N PHE A 176 31.88 15.08 33.28
CA PHE A 176 30.61 15.72 33.03
C PHE A 176 30.44 16.08 31.54
N PHE A 177 31.49 16.72 30.99
CA PHE A 177 31.44 17.11 29.56
C PHE A 177 31.29 15.89 28.64
N ILE A 178 32.07 14.82 28.86
CA ILE A 178 32.01 13.57 28.10
C ILE A 178 30.61 12.93 28.23
N ASN A 179 30.11 12.82 29.46
CA ASN A 179 28.80 12.21 29.71
C ASN A 179 27.66 13.05 29.14
N ALA A 180 27.70 14.38 29.24
CA ALA A 180 26.73 15.27 28.68
C ALA A 180 26.67 15.16 27.12
N VAL A 181 27.85 15.24 26.47
CA VAL A 181 27.95 15.06 25.02
C VAL A 181 27.47 13.68 24.60
N GLY A 182 27.85 12.63 25.33
CA GLY A 182 27.40 11.26 25.06
C GLY A 182 25.88 11.08 25.22
N ALA A 183 25.30 11.64 26.27
CA ALA A 183 23.87 11.59 26.52
C ALA A 183 23.08 12.35 25.41
N PHE A 184 23.52 13.56 25.01
CA PHE A 184 22.93 14.31 23.93
C PHE A 184 23.06 13.60 22.58
N ALA A 185 24.22 13.01 22.29
CA ALA A 185 24.44 12.25 21.05
C ALA A 185 23.52 11.03 20.97
N LEU A 186 23.41 10.26 22.07
CA LEU A 186 22.51 9.11 22.13
C LEU A 186 21.04 9.52 22.05
N LEU A 187 20.65 10.61 22.74
CA LEU A 187 19.29 11.15 22.66
C LEU A 187 18.96 11.58 21.23
N GLY A 188 19.87 12.32 20.58
CA GLY A 188 19.72 12.71 19.18
C GLY A 188 19.60 11.51 18.23
N GLY A 189 20.42 10.47 18.46
CA GLY A 189 20.34 9.21 17.73
C GLY A 189 19.00 8.50 17.90
N LEU A 190 18.48 8.42 19.13
CA LEU A 190 17.16 7.85 19.41
C LEU A 190 16.03 8.65 18.73
N VAL A 191 16.08 9.99 18.82
CA VAL A 191 15.09 10.86 18.14
C VAL A 191 15.14 10.66 16.61
N ALA A 192 16.34 10.55 16.04
CA ALA A 192 16.49 10.27 14.61
C ALA A 192 15.90 8.91 14.22
N LEU A 193 16.11 7.87 15.02
CA LEU A 193 15.50 6.56 14.84
C LEU A 193 13.96 6.63 14.91
N PHE A 194 13.41 7.37 15.88
CA PHE A 194 11.98 7.62 15.98
C PHE A 194 11.41 8.29 14.73
N TYR A 195 12.10 9.32 14.26
CA TYR A 195 11.69 10.06 13.08
C TYR A 195 11.69 9.17 11.83
N GLN A 196 12.72 8.34 11.66
CA GLN A 196 12.77 7.37 10.56
C GLN A 196 11.64 6.34 10.64
N GLU A 197 11.31 5.84 11.84
CA GLU A 197 10.24 4.86 12.03
C GLU A 197 8.85 5.46 11.74
N ILE A 198 8.62 6.71 12.15
CA ILE A 198 7.38 7.44 11.85
C ILE A 198 7.23 7.62 10.34
N ASN A 199 8.25 8.17 9.67
CA ASN A 199 8.22 8.39 8.22
C ASN A 199 8.00 7.07 7.45
N HIS A 200 8.68 6.01 7.84
CA HIS A 200 8.50 4.70 7.20
C HIS A 200 7.06 4.17 7.37
N THR A 201 6.46 4.39 8.53
CA THR A 201 5.07 3.96 8.80
C THR A 201 4.08 4.78 7.98
N GLU A 202 4.29 6.09 7.86
CA GLU A 202 3.50 6.98 7.01
C GLU A 202 3.60 6.58 5.53
N ASP A 203 4.80 6.32 5.02
CA ASP A 203 5.02 5.84 3.65
C ASP A 203 4.30 4.52 3.37
N MET A 204 4.35 3.58 4.29
CA MET A 204 3.65 2.29 4.17
C MET A 204 2.14 2.48 4.14
N LEU A 205 1.59 3.31 5.03
CA LEU A 205 0.16 3.62 5.07
C LEU A 205 -0.30 4.29 3.77
N GLN A 206 0.50 5.23 3.27
CA GLN A 206 0.19 5.93 2.03
C GLN A 206 0.20 4.99 0.81
N ARG A 207 1.16 4.05 0.74
CA ARG A 207 1.19 3.02 -0.32
C ARG A 207 -0.01 2.09 -0.25
N GLU A 208 -0.39 1.62 0.93
CA GLU A 208 -1.59 0.78 1.11
C GLU A 208 -2.87 1.55 0.74
N TYR A 209 -2.95 2.83 1.10
CA TYR A 209 -4.06 3.68 0.71
C TYR A 209 -4.14 3.84 -0.82
N GLN A 210 -3.01 4.16 -1.48
CA GLN A 210 -2.94 4.28 -2.94
C GLN A 210 -3.33 2.99 -3.64
N ARG A 211 -2.84 1.84 -3.16
CA ARG A 211 -3.18 0.53 -3.71
C ARG A 211 -4.67 0.22 -3.56
N SER A 212 -5.25 0.56 -2.41
CA SER A 212 -6.70 0.42 -2.21
C SER A 212 -7.50 1.30 -3.15
N GLU A 213 -7.03 2.54 -3.41
CA GLU A 213 -7.63 3.45 -4.39
C GLU A 213 -7.59 2.89 -5.81
N GLU A 214 -6.44 2.39 -6.25
CA GLU A 214 -6.27 1.78 -7.58
C GLU A 214 -7.20 0.57 -7.76
N LEU A 215 -7.26 -0.31 -6.77
CA LEU A 215 -8.17 -1.46 -6.82
C LEU A 215 -9.64 -1.04 -6.92
N LEU A 216 -10.04 0.00 -6.20
CA LEU A 216 -11.41 0.52 -6.26
C LEU A 216 -11.72 1.16 -7.62
N ARG A 217 -10.78 1.90 -8.21
CA ARG A 217 -10.90 2.50 -9.54
C ARG A 217 -11.01 1.48 -10.67
N ASN A 218 -10.40 0.30 -10.48
CA ASN A 218 -10.51 -0.80 -11.45
C ASN A 218 -11.89 -1.50 -11.43
N ILE A 219 -12.71 -1.21 -10.40
CA ILE A 219 -14.03 -1.84 -10.23
C ILE A 219 -15.15 -0.84 -10.48
N LEU A 220 -14.96 0.44 -10.14
CA LEU A 220 -15.99 1.48 -10.20
C LEU A 220 -15.46 2.75 -10.88
N PRO A 221 -16.30 3.46 -11.65
CA PRO A 221 -15.95 4.78 -12.16
C PRO A 221 -15.54 5.74 -11.02
N VAL A 222 -14.57 6.63 -11.29
CA VAL A 222 -13.98 7.53 -10.28
C VAL A 222 -15.03 8.36 -9.52
N THR A 223 -16.02 8.89 -10.23
CA THR A 223 -17.11 9.70 -9.66
C THR A 223 -18.00 8.88 -8.72
N VAL A 224 -18.26 7.64 -9.07
CA VAL A 224 -19.05 6.68 -8.30
C VAL A 224 -18.30 6.22 -7.06
N ALA A 225 -17.00 5.87 -7.20
CA ALA A 225 -16.14 5.48 -6.10
C ALA A 225 -16.04 6.58 -5.03
N ARG A 226 -15.97 7.86 -5.44
CA ARG A 226 -15.97 9.02 -4.52
C ARG A 226 -17.25 9.09 -3.70
N ARG A 227 -18.42 9.04 -4.36
CA ARG A 227 -19.74 9.09 -3.69
C ARG A 227 -19.94 7.93 -2.71
N LEU A 228 -19.44 6.75 -3.06
CA LEU A 228 -19.50 5.58 -2.18
C LEU A 228 -18.68 5.80 -0.89
N LYS A 229 -17.49 6.42 -0.98
CA LYS A 229 -16.66 6.78 0.17
C LYS A 229 -17.28 7.84 1.06
N GLU A 230 -18.02 8.77 0.45
CA GLU A 230 -18.76 9.82 1.17
C GLU A 230 -19.99 9.26 1.89
N GLY A 231 -20.23 7.94 1.81
CA GLY A 231 -21.30 7.25 2.55
C GLY A 231 -22.66 7.25 1.88
N SER A 232 -22.72 7.53 0.56
CA SER A 232 -23.97 7.43 -0.20
C SER A 232 -24.49 5.99 -0.23
N GLN A 233 -25.66 5.72 0.35
CA GLN A 233 -26.22 4.37 0.42
C GLN A 233 -26.80 3.88 -0.91
N VAL A 234 -27.28 4.80 -1.76
CA VAL A 234 -27.84 4.50 -3.09
C VAL A 234 -27.21 5.45 -4.08
N ILE A 235 -26.60 4.90 -5.12
CA ILE A 235 -26.07 5.65 -6.24
C ILE A 235 -26.85 5.19 -7.48
N ALA A 236 -27.77 6.03 -7.96
CA ALA A 236 -28.53 5.83 -9.17
C ALA A 236 -28.81 7.19 -9.82
N ASP A 237 -28.32 7.38 -11.03
CA ASP A 237 -28.44 8.62 -11.78
C ASP A 237 -29.12 8.34 -13.13
N SER A 238 -29.99 9.25 -13.61
CA SER A 238 -30.61 9.20 -14.94
C SER A 238 -29.76 9.98 -15.93
N PHE A 239 -29.52 9.35 -17.09
CA PHE A 239 -28.80 9.92 -18.21
C PHE A 239 -29.75 9.94 -19.42
N PRO A 240 -30.27 11.11 -19.82
CA PRO A 240 -31.21 11.23 -20.91
C PRO A 240 -30.60 10.86 -22.25
N ASP A 241 -29.30 11.13 -22.41
CA ASP A 241 -28.57 10.96 -23.66
C ASP A 241 -27.36 10.07 -23.47
N ALA A 242 -27.52 8.77 -23.72
CA ALA A 242 -26.46 7.78 -23.69
C ALA A 242 -26.52 6.89 -24.93
N THR A 243 -25.39 6.33 -25.33
CA THR A 243 -25.30 5.29 -26.37
C THR A 243 -24.66 4.05 -25.78
N LEU A 244 -25.36 2.94 -25.93
CA LEU A 244 -24.91 1.62 -25.50
C LEU A 244 -24.46 0.79 -26.68
N LEU A 245 -23.41 0.02 -26.51
CA LEU A 245 -22.87 -0.95 -27.44
C LEU A 245 -22.76 -2.31 -26.75
N PHE A 246 -23.25 -3.33 -27.47
CA PHE A 246 -22.99 -4.73 -27.16
C PHE A 246 -22.19 -5.35 -28.29
N ALA A 247 -21.12 -6.06 -27.96
CA ALA A 247 -20.28 -6.77 -28.91
C ALA A 247 -20.06 -8.21 -28.43
N ASP A 248 -20.32 -9.18 -29.29
CA ASP A 248 -20.33 -10.62 -29.00
C ASP A 248 -19.50 -11.39 -30.02
N ILE A 249 -18.79 -12.42 -29.59
CA ILE A 249 -17.96 -13.26 -30.45
C ILE A 249 -18.81 -14.34 -31.10
N VAL A 250 -18.92 -14.32 -32.42
CA VAL A 250 -19.75 -15.27 -33.19
C VAL A 250 -19.21 -16.70 -33.05
N GLY A 251 -20.06 -17.64 -32.67
CA GLY A 251 -19.66 -19.06 -32.55
C GLY A 251 -18.83 -19.40 -31.32
N PHE A 252 -18.77 -18.49 -30.34
CA PHE A 252 -17.95 -18.68 -29.12
C PHE A 252 -18.30 -19.97 -28.37
N THR A 253 -19.57 -20.35 -28.25
CA THR A 253 -19.98 -21.58 -27.56
C THR A 253 -19.36 -22.84 -28.17
N GLU A 254 -19.24 -22.89 -29.50
CA GLU A 254 -18.57 -24.02 -30.19
C GLU A 254 -17.07 -23.98 -29.98
N LEU A 255 -16.48 -22.80 -30.03
CA LEU A 255 -15.05 -22.57 -29.78
C LEU A 255 -14.68 -22.96 -28.34
N ALA A 256 -15.51 -22.57 -27.36
CA ALA A 256 -15.33 -22.90 -25.96
C ALA A 256 -15.39 -24.43 -25.68
N GLY A 257 -16.15 -25.17 -26.49
CA GLY A 257 -16.18 -26.64 -26.40
C GLY A 257 -14.94 -27.34 -26.98
N ARG A 258 -14.09 -26.63 -27.75
CA ARG A 258 -12.92 -27.19 -28.43
C ARG A 258 -11.59 -26.80 -27.78
N LEU A 259 -11.53 -25.64 -27.12
CA LEU A 259 -10.31 -25.11 -26.50
C LEU A 259 -10.13 -25.62 -25.06
N PRO A 260 -8.90 -25.87 -24.60
CA PRO A 260 -8.59 -26.01 -23.19
C PRO A 260 -9.02 -24.78 -22.39
N PRO A 261 -9.48 -24.93 -21.12
CA PRO A 261 -9.98 -23.80 -20.33
C PRO A 261 -8.98 -22.62 -20.18
N GLY A 262 -7.68 -22.91 -20.07
CA GLY A 262 -6.64 -21.88 -19.98
C GLY A 262 -6.54 -21.06 -21.27
N ASP A 263 -6.53 -21.72 -22.42
CA ASP A 263 -6.40 -21.08 -23.75
C ASP A 263 -7.64 -20.23 -24.06
N LEU A 264 -8.82 -20.70 -23.65
CA LEU A 264 -10.07 -19.96 -23.79
C LEU A 264 -10.06 -18.64 -23.00
N VAL A 265 -9.61 -18.69 -21.73
CA VAL A 265 -9.49 -17.50 -20.88
C VAL A 265 -8.43 -16.55 -21.43
N GLU A 266 -7.29 -17.08 -21.93
CA GLU A 266 -6.25 -16.26 -22.55
C GLU A 266 -6.74 -15.57 -23.83
N LEU A 267 -7.52 -16.26 -24.65
CA LEU A 267 -8.14 -15.68 -25.85
C LEU A 267 -9.10 -14.53 -25.50
N LEU A 268 -10.02 -14.76 -24.56
CA LEU A 268 -10.93 -13.72 -24.07
C LEU A 268 -10.17 -12.52 -23.50
N ASN A 269 -9.12 -12.78 -22.73
CA ASN A 269 -8.29 -11.71 -22.16
C ASN A 269 -7.58 -10.90 -23.27
N LYS A 270 -7.07 -11.56 -24.32
CA LYS A 270 -6.48 -10.86 -25.48
C LYS A 270 -7.50 -9.98 -26.20
N VAL A 271 -8.70 -10.46 -26.42
CA VAL A 271 -9.79 -9.70 -27.08
C VAL A 271 -10.21 -8.53 -26.20
N PHE A 272 -10.60 -8.79 -24.96
CA PHE A 272 -11.17 -7.76 -24.08
C PHE A 272 -10.15 -6.71 -23.67
N SER A 273 -8.86 -7.06 -23.49
CA SER A 273 -7.81 -6.06 -23.24
C SER A 273 -7.58 -5.11 -24.42
N ARG A 274 -7.88 -5.53 -25.66
CA ARG A 274 -7.89 -4.61 -26.82
C ARG A 274 -9.09 -3.70 -26.79
N PHE A 275 -10.27 -4.24 -26.47
CA PHE A 275 -11.48 -3.46 -26.33
C PHE A 275 -11.43 -2.46 -25.18
N ASP A 276 -10.83 -2.83 -24.05
CA ASP A 276 -10.59 -1.93 -22.92
C ASP A 276 -9.73 -0.73 -23.33
N ARG A 277 -8.65 -0.95 -24.12
CA ARG A 277 -7.82 0.13 -24.65
C ARG A 277 -8.56 1.04 -25.63
N ILE A 278 -9.42 0.48 -26.49
CA ILE A 278 -10.26 1.25 -27.41
C ILE A 278 -11.25 2.11 -26.60
N ALA A 279 -11.89 1.53 -25.59
CA ALA A 279 -12.80 2.25 -24.71
C ALA A 279 -12.11 3.43 -24.00
N GLU A 280 -10.91 3.21 -23.48
CA GLU A 280 -10.10 4.24 -22.83
C GLU A 280 -9.70 5.36 -23.82
N GLN A 281 -9.24 5.02 -25.02
CA GLN A 281 -8.84 5.98 -26.06
C GLN A 281 -10.02 6.88 -26.51
N GLU A 282 -11.22 6.33 -26.60
CA GLU A 282 -12.43 7.06 -26.97
C GLU A 282 -13.12 7.72 -25.77
N GLY A 283 -12.60 7.54 -24.54
CA GLY A 283 -13.17 8.08 -23.31
C GLY A 283 -14.55 7.54 -23.00
N LEU A 284 -14.74 6.24 -23.20
CA LEU A 284 -15.99 5.50 -22.98
C LEU A 284 -15.90 4.64 -21.72
N GLU A 285 -17.06 4.33 -21.14
CA GLU A 285 -17.15 3.50 -19.95
C GLU A 285 -17.44 2.04 -20.30
N LYS A 286 -16.52 1.14 -19.93
CA LYS A 286 -16.81 -0.29 -19.93
C LYS A 286 -17.75 -0.60 -18.77
N ILE A 287 -18.89 -1.18 -19.08
CA ILE A 287 -19.87 -1.55 -18.04
C ILE A 287 -19.56 -2.92 -17.46
N LYS A 288 -19.51 -3.95 -18.29
CA LYS A 288 -19.24 -5.34 -17.89
C LYS A 288 -18.99 -6.23 -19.10
N THR A 289 -18.53 -7.45 -18.79
CA THR A 289 -18.56 -8.58 -19.73
C THR A 289 -19.58 -9.61 -19.25
N ILE A 290 -20.31 -10.24 -20.17
CA ILE A 290 -21.29 -11.29 -19.90
C ILE A 290 -20.93 -12.50 -20.76
N GLY A 291 -20.09 -13.40 -20.22
CA GLY A 291 -19.48 -14.47 -21.02
C GLY A 291 -18.53 -13.90 -22.07
N ASP A 292 -18.85 -14.04 -23.33
CA ASP A 292 -18.13 -13.49 -24.49
C ASP A 292 -18.70 -12.16 -25.01
N GLU A 293 -19.73 -11.63 -24.39
CA GLU A 293 -20.34 -10.35 -24.74
C GLU A 293 -19.68 -9.21 -23.95
N TYR A 294 -19.30 -8.15 -24.65
CA TYR A 294 -18.70 -6.93 -24.10
C TYR A 294 -19.69 -5.78 -24.15
N MET A 295 -19.97 -5.14 -23.01
CA MET A 295 -20.90 -4.01 -22.90
C MET A 295 -20.14 -2.71 -22.64
N LEU A 296 -20.34 -1.71 -23.49
CA LEU A 296 -19.72 -0.40 -23.50
C LEU A 296 -20.77 0.70 -23.53
N ALA A 297 -20.48 1.84 -22.92
CA ALA A 297 -21.37 3.00 -22.91
C ALA A 297 -20.63 4.32 -23.14
N GLY A 298 -21.29 5.21 -23.89
CA GLY A 298 -20.93 6.62 -24.03
C GLY A 298 -22.00 7.52 -23.42
N GLY A 299 -21.59 8.64 -22.80
CA GLY A 299 -22.50 9.57 -22.13
C GLY A 299 -22.69 9.30 -20.64
N LEU A 300 -21.97 8.33 -20.07
CA LEU A 300 -21.96 8.03 -18.64
C LEU A 300 -20.55 7.55 -18.20
N PRO A 301 -20.17 7.67 -16.92
CA PRO A 301 -20.89 8.32 -15.82
C PRO A 301 -20.91 9.86 -15.90
N LEU A 302 -20.28 10.42 -16.93
CA LEU A 302 -20.29 11.85 -17.23
C LEU A 302 -20.97 12.08 -18.59
N PRO A 303 -21.98 12.97 -18.66
CA PRO A 303 -22.62 13.33 -19.92
C PRO A 303 -21.61 13.89 -20.93
N ARG A 304 -21.75 13.51 -22.19
CA ARG A 304 -20.98 14.04 -23.33
C ARG A 304 -21.83 14.15 -24.56
N ALA A 305 -21.68 15.24 -25.33
CA ALA A 305 -22.49 15.49 -26.50
C ALA A 305 -22.20 14.54 -27.67
N ASP A 306 -20.95 14.06 -27.77
CA ASP A 306 -20.50 13.14 -28.82
C ASP A 306 -20.56 11.66 -28.41
N HIS A 307 -21.47 11.29 -27.49
CA HIS A 307 -21.61 9.91 -27.01
C HIS A 307 -21.82 8.90 -28.14
N ALA A 308 -22.68 9.17 -29.13
CA ALA A 308 -22.94 8.26 -30.22
C ALA A 308 -21.77 8.17 -31.22
N PRO A 309 -21.20 9.29 -31.72
CA PRO A 309 -19.99 9.25 -32.54
C PRO A 309 -18.79 8.55 -31.90
N ALA A 310 -18.56 8.75 -30.63
CA ALA A 310 -17.45 8.08 -29.92
C ALA A 310 -17.65 6.56 -29.83
N VAL A 311 -18.88 6.11 -29.51
CA VAL A 311 -19.23 4.68 -29.48
C VAL A 311 -19.13 4.07 -30.88
N ALA A 312 -19.51 4.82 -31.92
CA ALA A 312 -19.41 4.37 -33.31
C ALA A 312 -17.94 4.16 -33.74
N ARG A 313 -17.04 5.10 -33.40
CA ARG A 313 -15.60 4.93 -33.67
C ARG A 313 -15.04 3.72 -32.91
N ALA A 314 -15.40 3.56 -31.64
CA ALA A 314 -15.01 2.39 -30.86
C ALA A 314 -15.48 1.07 -31.50
N ALA A 315 -16.72 1.02 -31.99
CA ALA A 315 -17.27 -0.15 -32.67
C ALA A 315 -16.47 -0.51 -33.95
N LEU A 316 -16.12 0.48 -34.78
CA LEU A 316 -15.28 0.27 -35.95
C LEU A 316 -13.86 -0.21 -35.58
N HIS A 317 -13.26 0.41 -34.57
CA HIS A 317 -11.94 -0.02 -34.05
C HIS A 317 -11.99 -1.44 -33.47
N MET A 318 -13.08 -1.85 -32.82
CA MET A 318 -13.25 -3.21 -32.30
C MET A 318 -13.31 -4.25 -33.41
N ILE A 319 -14.02 -3.97 -34.51
CA ILE A 319 -14.04 -4.85 -35.70
C ILE A 319 -12.61 -4.97 -36.26
N ALA A 320 -11.92 -3.86 -36.52
CA ALA A 320 -10.55 -3.87 -37.01
C ALA A 320 -9.58 -4.62 -36.09
N ALA A 321 -9.73 -4.46 -34.78
CA ALA A 321 -8.91 -5.16 -33.79
C ALA A 321 -9.13 -6.69 -33.79
N ILE A 322 -10.29 -7.16 -34.14
CA ILE A 322 -10.56 -8.59 -34.38
C ILE A 322 -9.91 -9.07 -35.66
N ASP A 323 -9.99 -8.28 -36.74
CA ASP A 323 -9.35 -8.61 -38.02
C ASP A 323 -7.81 -8.72 -37.84
N ASP A 324 -7.20 -7.77 -37.17
CA ASP A 324 -5.75 -7.82 -36.81
C ASP A 324 -5.40 -9.06 -35.95
N LEU A 325 -6.27 -9.38 -34.96
CA LEU A 325 -6.06 -10.55 -34.11
C LEU A 325 -6.13 -11.85 -34.92
N ASN A 326 -7.02 -11.89 -35.88
CA ASN A 326 -7.22 -13.02 -36.78
C ASN A 326 -5.98 -13.36 -37.62
N GLU A 327 -5.04 -12.42 -37.86
CA GLU A 327 -3.81 -12.71 -38.55
C GLU A 327 -2.93 -13.69 -37.76
N SER A 328 -3.04 -13.66 -36.41
CA SER A 328 -2.24 -14.50 -35.50
C SER A 328 -2.98 -15.71 -34.95
N LEU A 329 -4.25 -15.90 -35.29
CA LEU A 329 -5.08 -16.99 -34.76
C LEU A 329 -5.31 -18.09 -35.80
N ASP A 330 -5.26 -19.33 -35.35
CA ASP A 330 -5.61 -20.51 -36.17
C ASP A 330 -7.12 -20.55 -36.49
N HIS A 331 -7.94 -19.96 -35.62
CA HIS A 331 -9.40 -19.90 -35.75
C HIS A 331 -9.84 -18.43 -35.96
N LYS A 332 -10.50 -18.17 -37.06
CA LYS A 332 -11.02 -16.84 -37.36
C LYS A 332 -12.21 -16.49 -36.46
N LEU A 333 -12.09 -15.36 -35.77
CA LEU A 333 -13.15 -14.77 -34.97
C LEU A 333 -13.95 -13.78 -35.82
N ALA A 334 -15.22 -13.67 -35.55
CA ALA A 334 -16.06 -12.61 -36.08
C ALA A 334 -16.81 -11.95 -34.91
N LEU A 335 -16.98 -10.64 -34.99
CA LEU A 335 -17.69 -9.87 -33.98
C LEU A 335 -19.08 -9.53 -34.48
N ARG A 336 -20.07 -9.58 -33.61
CA ARG A 336 -21.42 -9.06 -33.88
C ARG A 336 -21.67 -7.89 -32.95
N VAL A 337 -21.90 -6.70 -33.51
CA VAL A 337 -22.07 -5.47 -32.75
C VAL A 337 -23.44 -4.87 -32.91
N GLY A 338 -24.06 -4.46 -31.82
CA GLY A 338 -25.31 -3.73 -31.79
C GLY A 338 -25.23 -2.47 -30.96
N MET A 339 -25.82 -1.37 -31.46
CA MET A 339 -25.82 -0.08 -30.79
C MET A 339 -27.24 0.51 -30.72
N HIS A 340 -27.53 1.18 -29.62
CA HIS A 340 -28.73 2.00 -29.46
C HIS A 340 -28.47 3.20 -28.56
N SER A 341 -29.14 4.33 -28.89
CA SER A 341 -29.06 5.59 -28.15
C SER A 341 -30.40 5.92 -27.50
N GLY A 342 -30.38 6.38 -26.26
CA GLY A 342 -31.56 6.77 -25.51
C GLY A 342 -31.28 6.94 -24.01
N GLU A 343 -32.34 7.17 -23.24
CA GLU A 343 -32.27 7.34 -21.79
C GLU A 343 -31.89 6.03 -21.08
N VAL A 344 -31.06 6.17 -20.06
CA VAL A 344 -30.64 5.08 -19.14
C VAL A 344 -30.57 5.55 -17.71
N VAL A 345 -30.68 4.60 -16.78
CA VAL A 345 -30.30 4.80 -15.38
C VAL A 345 -29.02 4.02 -15.14
N ALA A 346 -28.00 4.68 -14.59
CA ALA A 346 -26.76 4.02 -14.19
C ALA A 346 -26.52 4.18 -12.70
N GLY A 347 -25.93 3.15 -12.07
CA GLY A 347 -25.75 3.19 -10.63
C GLY A 347 -25.00 1.99 -10.08
N VAL A 348 -24.96 1.89 -8.75
CA VAL A 348 -24.30 0.80 -8.02
C VAL A 348 -25.32 -0.09 -7.34
N ILE A 349 -25.24 -1.38 -7.59
CA ILE A 349 -26.02 -2.40 -6.91
C ILE A 349 -25.08 -3.26 -6.05
N GLY A 350 -25.62 -3.72 -4.91
CA GLY A 350 -24.98 -4.66 -3.98
C GLY A 350 -24.41 -3.99 -2.75
N SER A 351 -24.34 -4.76 -1.67
CA SER A 351 -23.77 -4.32 -0.38
C SER A 351 -22.39 -4.95 -0.09
N ARG A 352 -22.06 -6.05 -0.75
CA ARG A 352 -20.78 -6.77 -0.54
C ARG A 352 -19.92 -6.88 -1.79
N LYS A 353 -20.57 -7.02 -2.97
CA LYS A 353 -19.91 -7.02 -4.29
C LYS A 353 -20.54 -5.89 -5.07
N PHE A 354 -19.97 -4.72 -4.94
CA PHE A 354 -20.41 -3.56 -5.70
C PHE A 354 -20.22 -3.80 -7.20
N SER A 355 -21.25 -3.51 -7.98
CA SER A 355 -21.19 -3.50 -9.44
C SER A 355 -21.83 -2.22 -9.94
N PHE A 356 -21.10 -1.46 -10.74
CA PHE A 356 -21.67 -0.38 -11.53
C PHE A 356 -22.37 -0.99 -12.73
N ASP A 357 -23.62 -0.68 -12.91
CA ASP A 357 -24.43 -1.24 -13.99
C ASP A 357 -25.39 -0.19 -14.57
N VAL A 358 -26.02 -0.54 -15.71
CA VAL A 358 -26.93 0.34 -16.46
C VAL A 358 -28.25 -0.38 -16.68
N TRP A 359 -29.36 0.34 -16.47
CA TRP A 359 -30.72 -0.16 -16.65
C TRP A 359 -31.51 0.78 -17.55
N GLY A 360 -32.49 0.21 -18.19
CA GLY A 360 -33.43 0.94 -19.06
C GLY A 360 -33.79 0.14 -20.31
N ASP A 361 -34.76 0.64 -21.01
CA ASP A 361 -35.22 0.06 -22.29
C ASP A 361 -34.12 0.11 -23.35
N THR A 362 -33.32 1.17 -23.32
CA THR A 362 -32.13 1.38 -24.17
C THR A 362 -31.15 0.20 -24.11
N VAL A 363 -30.92 -0.37 -22.92
CA VAL A 363 -30.07 -1.56 -22.73
C VAL A 363 -30.63 -2.76 -23.51
N ASN A 364 -31.93 -3.00 -23.35
CA ASN A 364 -32.60 -4.13 -24.02
C ASN A 364 -32.59 -4.00 -25.53
N ILE A 365 -32.80 -2.79 -26.07
CA ILE A 365 -32.77 -2.54 -27.48
C ILE A 365 -31.37 -2.72 -28.07
N ALA A 366 -30.34 -2.17 -27.42
CA ALA A 366 -28.93 -2.34 -27.82
C ALA A 366 -28.53 -3.82 -27.89
N SER A 367 -28.85 -4.60 -26.85
CA SER A 367 -28.63 -6.05 -26.82
C SER A 367 -29.40 -6.77 -27.97
N ARG A 368 -30.63 -6.32 -28.31
CA ARG A 368 -31.35 -6.87 -29.45
C ARG A 368 -30.73 -6.52 -30.80
N MET A 369 -30.15 -5.33 -30.94
CA MET A 369 -29.37 -4.95 -32.12
C MET A 369 -28.19 -5.87 -32.31
N GLN A 370 -27.47 -6.21 -31.22
CA GLN A 370 -26.38 -7.18 -31.26
C GLN A 370 -26.91 -8.57 -31.64
N SER A 371 -27.84 -9.15 -30.86
CA SER A 371 -28.29 -10.55 -31.05
C SER A 371 -28.98 -10.85 -32.41
N GLN A 372 -29.58 -9.84 -33.03
CA GLN A 372 -30.17 -9.91 -34.36
C GLN A 372 -29.25 -9.34 -35.45
N GLY A 373 -28.02 -8.96 -35.11
CA GLY A 373 -26.99 -8.47 -36.01
C GLY A 373 -26.41 -9.55 -36.93
N LEU A 374 -25.59 -9.15 -37.89
CA LEU A 374 -24.84 -10.06 -38.75
C LEU A 374 -23.35 -10.11 -38.30
N PRO A 375 -22.68 -11.26 -38.46
CA PRO A 375 -21.26 -11.36 -38.22
C PRO A 375 -20.45 -10.34 -39.03
N GLY A 376 -19.48 -9.69 -38.41
CA GLY A 376 -18.61 -8.68 -39.02
C GLY A 376 -19.30 -7.33 -39.24
N ARG A 377 -20.57 -7.12 -38.80
CA ARG A 377 -21.33 -5.89 -39.04
C ARG A 377 -21.74 -5.22 -37.72
N ILE A 378 -21.84 -3.89 -37.79
CA ILE A 378 -22.30 -3.04 -36.68
C ILE A 378 -23.74 -2.60 -36.99
N GLN A 379 -24.70 -3.05 -36.19
CA GLN A 379 -26.12 -2.74 -36.40
C GLN A 379 -26.57 -1.65 -35.45
N VAL A 380 -27.25 -0.63 -35.99
CA VAL A 380 -27.73 0.52 -35.22
C VAL A 380 -29.22 0.75 -35.44
N THR A 381 -29.91 1.33 -34.46
CA THR A 381 -31.30 1.78 -34.57
C THR A 381 -31.41 3.15 -35.24
N GLU A 382 -32.65 3.56 -35.59
CA GLU A 382 -32.96 4.89 -36.14
C GLU A 382 -32.50 6.02 -35.22
N ALA A 383 -32.75 5.92 -33.90
CA ALA A 383 -32.29 6.91 -32.92
C ALA A 383 -30.74 7.10 -32.90
N THR A 384 -30.00 6.02 -33.13
CA THR A 384 -28.53 6.10 -33.24
C THR A 384 -28.12 6.60 -34.64
N HIS A 385 -28.83 6.15 -35.70
CA HIS A 385 -28.58 6.61 -37.06
C HIS A 385 -28.66 8.14 -37.15
N ASP A 386 -29.69 8.76 -36.59
CA ASP A 386 -29.91 10.22 -36.66
C ASP A 386 -28.78 11.03 -35.98
N LEU A 387 -28.13 10.45 -34.95
CA LEU A 387 -26.98 11.04 -34.29
C LEU A 387 -25.65 10.85 -35.06
N LEU A 388 -25.61 9.92 -36.01
CA LEU A 388 -24.40 9.55 -36.75
C LEU A 388 -24.41 9.99 -38.22
N ALA A 389 -25.55 10.33 -38.77
CA ALA A 389 -25.77 10.53 -40.20
C ALA A 389 -24.83 11.53 -40.89
N ASP A 390 -24.40 12.60 -40.15
CA ASP A 390 -23.52 13.62 -40.69
C ASP A 390 -22.03 13.20 -40.74
N GLN A 391 -21.64 12.19 -39.99
CA GLN A 391 -20.23 11.84 -39.77
C GLN A 391 -19.87 10.42 -40.24
N PHE A 392 -20.88 9.56 -40.47
CA PHE A 392 -20.67 8.14 -40.78
C PHE A 392 -21.50 7.69 -41.99
N HIS A 393 -20.94 6.71 -42.71
CA HIS A 393 -21.67 5.99 -43.75
C HIS A 393 -22.57 4.93 -43.11
N LEU A 394 -23.87 5.01 -43.39
CA LEU A 394 -24.91 4.16 -42.84
C LEU A 394 -25.73 3.53 -43.97
N GLU A 395 -25.72 2.21 -44.09
CA GLU A 395 -26.47 1.43 -45.06
C GLU A 395 -27.78 0.96 -44.44
N ARG A 396 -28.90 1.24 -45.08
CA ARG A 396 -30.22 0.80 -44.59
C ARG A 396 -30.37 -0.72 -44.72
N ARG A 397 -30.49 -1.44 -43.59
CA ARG A 397 -30.73 -2.89 -43.57
C ARG A 397 -32.20 -3.24 -43.82
N GLY A 398 -33.13 -2.36 -43.40
CA GLY A 398 -34.56 -2.60 -43.46
C GLY A 398 -35.26 -2.50 -42.12
N THR A 399 -36.21 -3.37 -41.83
CA THR A 399 -37.01 -3.34 -40.61
C THR A 399 -36.92 -4.67 -39.88
N LEU A 400 -36.58 -4.64 -38.61
CA LEU A 400 -36.53 -5.81 -37.73
C LEU A 400 -37.67 -5.81 -36.71
N ARG A 401 -38.16 -7.00 -36.35
CA ARG A 401 -39.13 -7.16 -35.27
C ARG A 401 -38.39 -7.28 -33.93
N VAL A 402 -38.47 -6.25 -33.12
CA VAL A 402 -37.90 -6.21 -31.79
C VAL A 402 -38.99 -6.55 -30.78
N ARG A 403 -38.76 -7.57 -29.95
CA ARG A 403 -39.72 -8.02 -28.93
C ARG A 403 -40.04 -6.87 -27.97
N GLY A 404 -41.34 -6.56 -27.80
CA GLY A 404 -41.83 -5.47 -26.93
C GLY A 404 -41.81 -4.07 -27.56
N LYS A 405 -41.25 -3.90 -28.80
CA LYS A 405 -41.18 -2.62 -29.54
C LYS A 405 -41.80 -2.65 -30.90
N GLY A 406 -42.16 -3.83 -31.40
CA GLY A 406 -42.74 -3.95 -32.73
C GLY A 406 -41.69 -3.95 -33.84
N ARG A 407 -42.01 -3.32 -34.98
CA ARG A 407 -41.08 -3.18 -36.11
C ARG A 407 -40.27 -1.91 -35.98
N MET A 408 -38.95 -2.03 -36.04
CA MET A 408 -38.01 -0.91 -35.96
C MET A 408 -37.13 -0.86 -37.21
N PRO A 409 -36.94 0.32 -37.84
CA PRO A 409 -35.93 0.49 -38.87
C PRO A 409 -34.53 0.34 -38.29
N VAL A 410 -33.64 -0.28 -39.07
CA VAL A 410 -32.24 -0.50 -38.63
C VAL A 410 -31.27 -0.30 -39.78
N TRP A 411 -30.05 0.09 -39.46
CA TRP A 411 -28.96 0.36 -40.39
C TRP A 411 -27.70 -0.40 -39.99
N PHE A 412 -26.80 -0.53 -40.95
CA PHE A 412 -25.43 -0.94 -40.69
C PHE A 412 -24.51 0.28 -40.74
N LEU A 413 -23.63 0.40 -39.75
CA LEU A 413 -22.55 1.37 -39.73
C LEU A 413 -21.36 0.80 -40.51
N GLU A 414 -20.96 1.47 -41.62
CA GLU A 414 -19.93 0.98 -42.55
C GLU A 414 -18.56 1.65 -42.32
N GLY A 415 -18.55 2.93 -41.92
CA GLY A 415 -17.31 3.70 -41.75
C GLY A 415 -17.56 5.18 -41.53
N THR A 416 -16.48 5.93 -41.41
CA THR A 416 -16.51 7.41 -41.29
C THR A 416 -16.60 8.08 -42.66
N VAL A 417 -17.32 9.19 -42.76
CA VAL A 417 -17.29 10.07 -43.94
C VAL A 417 -15.96 10.79 -43.96
N SER A 418 -15.12 10.60 -44.99
CA SER A 418 -13.88 11.35 -45.13
C SER A 418 -14.18 12.84 -45.34
N PRO A 419 -13.57 13.77 -44.57
CA PRO A 419 -13.73 15.19 -44.85
C PRO A 419 -13.01 15.53 -46.15
N GLY A 420 -13.74 15.55 -47.29
CA GLY A 420 -13.19 15.92 -48.61
C GLY A 420 -13.74 15.21 -49.84
N GLY A 421 -14.68 14.28 -49.69
CA GLY A 421 -15.30 13.60 -50.84
C GLY A 421 -16.48 14.35 -51.38
N THR A 422 -16.27 15.40 -52.17
CA THR A 422 -17.29 15.94 -53.08
C THR A 422 -17.59 14.84 -54.09
N SER A 423 -18.76 14.25 -54.05
CA SER A 423 -19.24 13.32 -55.08
C SER A 423 -19.17 14.00 -56.45
N ALA A 424 -18.19 13.60 -57.26
CA ALA A 424 -18.27 13.83 -58.71
C ALA A 424 -19.39 12.96 -59.26
N VAL A 425 -20.56 13.54 -59.36
CA VAL A 425 -21.63 13.03 -60.23
C VAL A 425 -21.11 13.17 -61.66
N SER A 426 -20.63 12.08 -62.25
CA SER A 426 -20.41 12.00 -63.68
C SER A 426 -21.76 11.86 -64.40
N ALA A 427 -22.10 12.85 -65.22
CA ALA A 427 -23.15 12.85 -66.14
C ALA A 427 -22.96 11.79 -67.25
#